data_0215aa71c92d8a7524b2712b8fff5a7b
#
_entry.id   0215aa71c92d8a7524b2712b8fff5a7b
#
_cell.length_a   1.000
_cell.length_b   1.000
_cell.length_c   1.000
_cell.angle_alpha   90.00
_cell.angle_beta   90.00
_cell.angle_gamma   90.00
#
_symmetry.space_group_name_H-M   'P 1'
#
loop_
_entity.id
_entity.type
_entity.pdbx_description
1 polymer ?
#
loop_
_entity_poly.entity_id
_entity_poly.type
_entity_poly.pdbx_seq_one_letter_code
_entity_poly.pdbx_strand_id
1 'polypeptide(L)'
;MQKSAQIDIAILGAGYGGISCVTRLSRQYRGNPLVRIHLVDRHTYHLLETRLHERAVRESEITIPLSRFLAKRENVTFHLGEVTHIALDDRYVELDFGMSETSSAQVRRIRYDYLVIALGSKTNFYQIPGLEQHAFQLKKLEDSERIRIHTERMFAIAASETNLNKRKEFLRFVIGGGGLTGVELATEMAERFDSLSVQYHIDPAEPEMILVELSDRILPSLDGKQVTRSVEAMQAMGVQIFTNTRVNGMRAENGRLEVLRSPGEPIPTRTMIWTGGIRISDLIRRSGAETGPQGRVVVNEFLRVKHYPEVFAIGDNALAINPHNDEVVPTAAQFALQQGYLTADNLNRLIDARALKPYRPKVLGEVVSLGRHLAVGWAALPVGNQFRFLSFLGSLMKRAISERHLLLLWKERQNWTGHW
;
A
#
# COMPACT_ATOMS: atom_id res chain seq x y z
N MET A 1 26.13 4.18 -41.29
CA MET A 1 25.11 4.47 -40.27
C MET A 1 25.14 3.37 -39.25
N GLN A 2 25.74 3.61 -38.07
CA GLN A 2 25.61 2.67 -36.93
C GLN A 2 24.13 2.60 -36.60
N LYS A 3 23.54 1.40 -36.63
CA LYS A 3 22.21 1.15 -36.06
C LYS A 3 22.30 1.58 -34.58
N SER A 4 21.62 2.65 -34.20
CA SER A 4 21.49 3.00 -32.79
C SER A 4 20.92 1.79 -32.06
N ALA A 5 21.64 1.31 -31.05
CA ALA A 5 21.24 0.12 -30.29
C ALA A 5 19.87 0.34 -29.65
N GLN A 6 19.03 -0.67 -29.69
CA GLN A 6 17.74 -0.68 -29.03
C GLN A 6 17.96 -0.63 -27.50
N ILE A 7 17.18 0.17 -26.81
CA ILE A 7 17.23 0.36 -25.34
C ILE A 7 16.02 -0.33 -24.71
N ASP A 8 16.28 -1.23 -23.79
CA ASP A 8 15.28 -1.96 -23.03
C ASP A 8 15.19 -1.42 -21.58
N ILE A 9 14.01 -0.93 -21.18
CA ILE A 9 13.74 -0.42 -19.83
C ILE A 9 12.76 -1.37 -19.16
N ALA A 10 13.18 -2.05 -18.09
CA ALA A 10 12.30 -2.91 -17.29
C ALA A 10 11.77 -2.15 -16.05
N ILE A 11 10.45 -2.20 -15.83
CA ILE A 11 9.77 -1.63 -14.68
C ILE A 11 9.05 -2.76 -13.95
N LEU A 12 9.46 -3.05 -12.71
CA LEU A 12 8.94 -4.15 -11.91
C LEU A 12 7.87 -3.62 -10.94
N GLY A 13 6.62 -3.98 -11.17
CA GLY A 13 5.47 -3.58 -10.39
C GLY A 13 4.64 -2.45 -11.02
N ALA A 14 3.32 -2.63 -11.05
CA ALA A 14 2.32 -1.66 -11.55
C ALA A 14 1.57 -0.95 -10.41
N GLY A 15 2.20 -0.82 -9.23
CA GLY A 15 1.74 0.03 -8.13
C GLY A 15 1.86 1.52 -8.48
N TYR A 16 1.64 2.41 -7.50
CA TYR A 16 1.65 3.87 -7.72
C TYR A 16 2.92 4.38 -8.40
N GLY A 17 4.10 3.90 -7.97
CA GLY A 17 5.39 4.31 -8.55
C GLY A 17 5.59 3.80 -9.96
N GLY A 18 5.36 2.49 -10.19
CA GLY A 18 5.57 1.87 -11.49
C GLY A 18 4.61 2.40 -12.55
N ILE A 19 3.31 2.56 -12.24
CA ILE A 19 2.33 3.07 -13.20
C ILE A 19 2.60 4.53 -13.58
N SER A 20 3.05 5.37 -12.65
CA SER A 20 3.44 6.75 -12.95
C SER A 20 4.72 6.80 -13.81
N CYS A 21 5.68 5.91 -13.55
CA CYS A 21 6.89 5.81 -14.34
C CYS A 21 6.59 5.37 -15.77
N VAL A 22 5.89 4.23 -15.96
CA VAL A 22 5.59 3.69 -17.30
C VAL A 22 4.74 4.64 -18.13
N THR A 23 3.73 5.28 -17.53
CA THR A 23 2.86 6.19 -18.27
C THR A 23 3.61 7.41 -18.79
N ARG A 24 4.51 7.98 -17.99
CA ARG A 24 5.34 9.12 -18.39
C ARG A 24 6.40 8.75 -19.41
N LEU A 25 7.15 7.66 -19.20
CA LEU A 25 8.14 7.16 -20.16
C LEU A 25 7.51 6.83 -21.52
N SER A 26 6.40 6.10 -21.52
CA SER A 26 5.71 5.75 -22.75
C SER A 26 5.27 6.96 -23.56
N ARG A 27 4.88 8.06 -22.88
CA ARG A 27 4.56 9.31 -23.55
C ARG A 27 5.81 9.99 -24.13
N GLN A 28 6.91 10.03 -23.37
CA GLN A 28 8.17 10.64 -23.80
C GLN A 28 8.77 9.96 -25.02
N TYR A 29 8.62 8.64 -25.13
CA TYR A 29 9.15 7.84 -26.23
C TYR A 29 8.10 7.35 -27.22
N ARG A 30 6.96 8.05 -27.31
CA ARG A 30 5.94 7.71 -28.29
C ARG A 30 6.49 7.81 -29.72
N GLY A 31 6.31 6.73 -30.50
CA GLY A 31 6.79 6.65 -31.87
C GLY A 31 8.30 6.47 -32.01
N ASN A 32 9.03 6.32 -30.92
CA ASN A 32 10.46 5.98 -30.97
C ASN A 32 10.64 4.45 -30.88
N PRO A 33 10.99 3.76 -32.00
CA PRO A 33 11.11 2.31 -32.02
C PRO A 33 12.38 1.79 -31.32
N LEU A 34 13.29 2.69 -30.95
CA LEU A 34 14.56 2.33 -30.29
C LEU A 34 14.41 2.14 -28.78
N VAL A 35 13.31 2.60 -28.17
CA VAL A 35 13.08 2.44 -26.73
C VAL A 35 11.88 1.52 -26.49
N ARG A 36 12.15 0.38 -25.88
CA ARG A 36 11.13 -0.58 -25.42
C ARG A 36 10.99 -0.53 -23.93
N ILE A 37 9.77 -0.53 -23.44
CA ILE A 37 9.44 -0.51 -22.03
C ILE A 37 8.76 -1.84 -21.67
N HIS A 38 9.32 -2.57 -20.72
CA HIS A 38 8.78 -3.81 -20.19
C HIS A 38 8.17 -3.54 -18.83
N LEU A 39 6.83 -3.54 -18.73
CA LEU A 39 6.14 -3.49 -17.46
C LEU A 39 5.85 -4.90 -16.97
N VAL A 40 6.27 -5.22 -15.75
CA VAL A 40 6.07 -6.52 -15.13
C VAL A 40 5.17 -6.37 -13.92
N ASP A 41 4.09 -7.14 -13.82
CA ASP A 41 3.29 -7.28 -12.61
C ASP A 41 2.64 -8.66 -12.56
N ARG A 42 2.37 -9.14 -11.36
CA ARG A 42 1.65 -10.39 -11.11
C ARG A 42 0.14 -10.28 -11.28
N HIS A 43 -0.39 -9.05 -11.40
CA HIS A 43 -1.79 -8.74 -11.58
C HIS A 43 -2.03 -7.97 -12.87
N THR A 44 -3.21 -8.13 -13.46
CA THR A 44 -3.64 -7.41 -14.67
C THR A 44 -4.27 -6.05 -14.36
N TYR A 45 -4.16 -5.59 -13.10
CA TYR A 45 -4.77 -4.35 -12.63
C TYR A 45 -3.81 -3.55 -11.73
N HIS A 46 -4.00 -2.25 -11.72
CA HIS A 46 -3.47 -1.34 -10.71
C HIS A 46 -4.41 -1.33 -9.51
N LEU A 47 -3.88 -1.60 -8.31
CA LEU A 47 -4.63 -1.61 -7.06
C LEU A 47 -4.55 -0.25 -6.38
N LEU A 48 -5.71 0.30 -5.99
CA LEU A 48 -5.79 1.49 -5.14
C LEU A 48 -5.63 1.06 -3.67
N GLU A 49 -4.39 0.73 -3.26
CA GLU A 49 -4.08 0.23 -1.92
C GLU A 49 -4.59 1.15 -0.80
N THR A 50 -4.64 2.46 -1.04
CA THR A 50 -5.16 3.45 -0.08
C THR A 50 -6.66 3.31 0.19
N ARG A 51 -7.37 2.43 -0.53
CA ARG A 51 -8.80 2.17 -0.38
C ARG A 51 -9.13 0.73 0.05
N LEU A 52 -8.12 -0.07 0.42
CA LEU A 52 -8.31 -1.44 0.87
C LEU A 52 -9.23 -1.55 2.10
N HIS A 53 -9.17 -0.60 3.04
CA HIS A 53 -10.05 -0.53 4.19
C HIS A 53 -11.52 -0.39 3.80
N GLU A 54 -11.84 0.33 2.71
CA GLU A 54 -13.20 0.43 2.19
C GLU A 54 -13.69 -0.92 1.65
N ARG A 55 -12.85 -1.63 0.86
CA ARG A 55 -13.19 -2.94 0.30
C ARG A 55 -13.34 -4.01 1.36
N ALA A 56 -12.64 -3.88 2.49
CA ALA A 56 -12.73 -4.80 3.61
C ALA A 56 -14.06 -4.74 4.37
N VAL A 57 -14.87 -3.72 4.15
CA VAL A 57 -16.17 -3.55 4.84
C VAL A 57 -17.38 -3.50 3.91
N ARG A 58 -17.16 -3.16 2.62
CA ARG A 58 -18.23 -3.08 1.61
C ARG A 58 -17.70 -3.39 0.22
N GLU A 59 -18.59 -3.70 -0.69
CA GLU A 59 -18.22 -3.76 -2.10
C GLU A 59 -17.86 -2.37 -2.62
N SER A 60 -16.63 -2.24 -3.10
CA SER A 60 -16.13 -1.01 -3.73
C SER A 60 -15.14 -1.38 -4.83
N GLU A 61 -15.20 -0.66 -5.95
CA GLU A 61 -14.22 -0.84 -7.03
C GLU A 61 -12.94 -0.11 -6.67
N ILE A 62 -11.86 -0.86 -6.44
CA ILE A 62 -10.54 -0.35 -6.06
C ILE A 62 -9.44 -0.83 -7.00
N THR A 63 -9.81 -1.42 -8.13
CA THR A 63 -8.88 -1.89 -9.16
C THR A 63 -9.11 -1.17 -10.48
N ILE A 64 -8.04 -0.96 -11.23
CA ILE A 64 -8.09 -0.37 -12.56
C ILE A 64 -7.34 -1.29 -13.52
N PRO A 65 -8.01 -1.90 -14.51
CA PRO A 65 -7.34 -2.77 -15.46
C PRO A 65 -6.15 -2.09 -16.13
N LEU A 66 -4.98 -2.75 -16.14
CA LEU A 66 -3.77 -2.21 -16.77
C LEU A 66 -3.97 -1.96 -18.26
N SER A 67 -4.83 -2.73 -18.92
CA SER A 67 -5.22 -2.50 -20.32
C SER A 67 -5.75 -1.08 -20.58
N ARG A 68 -6.38 -0.44 -19.57
CA ARG A 68 -6.85 0.96 -19.69
C ARG A 68 -5.68 1.95 -19.74
N PHE A 69 -4.58 1.69 -19.04
CA PHE A 69 -3.39 2.55 -19.05
C PHE A 69 -2.52 2.29 -20.28
N LEU A 70 -2.42 1.03 -20.69
CA LEU A 70 -1.52 0.59 -21.75
C LEU A 70 -2.13 0.70 -23.16
N ALA A 71 -3.43 0.95 -23.27
CA ALA A 71 -4.10 1.14 -24.54
C ALA A 71 -3.39 2.24 -25.37
N LYS A 72 -3.08 1.94 -26.65
CA LYS A 72 -2.37 2.84 -27.58
C LYS A 72 -0.92 3.20 -27.18
N ARG A 73 -0.26 2.35 -26.38
CA ARG A 73 1.15 2.50 -25.99
C ARG A 73 1.98 1.38 -26.61
N GLU A 74 2.26 1.51 -27.91
CA GLU A 74 2.94 0.49 -28.71
C GLU A 74 4.38 0.21 -28.24
N ASN A 75 5.00 1.16 -27.54
CA ASN A 75 6.34 1.03 -26.96
C ASN A 75 6.35 0.34 -25.58
N VAL A 76 5.20 -0.13 -25.07
CA VAL A 76 5.10 -0.84 -23.79
C VAL A 76 4.66 -2.28 -24.00
N THR A 77 5.45 -3.21 -23.53
CA THR A 77 5.10 -4.64 -23.43
C THR A 77 4.78 -4.96 -21.98
N PHE A 78 3.57 -5.42 -21.70
CA PHE A 78 3.16 -5.90 -20.38
C PHE A 78 3.47 -7.40 -20.27
N HIS A 79 4.11 -7.77 -19.15
CA HIS A 79 4.42 -9.14 -18.78
C HIS A 79 3.68 -9.47 -17.48
N LEU A 80 2.66 -10.32 -17.57
CA LEU A 80 1.98 -10.89 -16.43
C LEU A 80 2.85 -11.99 -15.82
N GLY A 81 3.27 -11.86 -14.58
CA GLY A 81 4.11 -12.85 -13.89
C GLY A 81 4.70 -12.32 -12.59
N GLU A 82 5.11 -13.24 -11.73
CA GLU A 82 5.82 -12.91 -10.49
C GLU A 82 7.32 -12.84 -10.75
N VAL A 83 7.97 -11.77 -10.28
CA VAL A 83 9.43 -11.64 -10.32
C VAL A 83 10.02 -12.58 -9.27
N THR A 84 10.80 -13.57 -9.72
CA THR A 84 11.43 -14.59 -8.86
C THR A 84 12.91 -14.37 -8.62
N HIS A 85 13.58 -13.68 -9.58
CA HIS A 85 14.99 -13.35 -9.48
C HIS A 85 15.31 -12.00 -10.14
N ILE A 86 16.25 -11.26 -9.54
CA ILE A 86 16.81 -10.01 -10.09
C ILE A 86 18.33 -10.16 -10.09
N ALA A 87 18.92 -10.32 -11.29
CA ALA A 87 20.36 -10.40 -11.49
C ALA A 87 20.87 -9.01 -11.90
N LEU A 88 21.34 -8.23 -10.92
CA LEU A 88 21.80 -6.86 -11.17
C LEU A 88 23.06 -6.83 -12.02
N ASP A 89 24.03 -7.70 -11.75
CA ASP A 89 25.31 -7.74 -12.46
C ASP A 89 25.14 -8.20 -13.92
N ASP A 90 24.23 -9.17 -14.16
CA ASP A 90 23.97 -9.74 -15.48
C ASP A 90 22.87 -9.02 -16.25
N ARG A 91 22.21 -8.02 -15.66
CA ARG A 91 21.15 -7.18 -16.23
C ARG A 91 19.98 -7.94 -16.80
N TYR A 92 19.41 -8.87 -16.01
CA TYR A 92 18.15 -9.52 -16.34
C TYR A 92 17.29 -9.75 -15.10
N VAL A 93 16.01 -9.96 -15.33
CA VAL A 93 15.06 -10.43 -14.31
C VAL A 93 14.41 -11.72 -14.78
N GLU A 94 14.07 -12.59 -13.82
CA GLU A 94 13.33 -13.83 -14.11
C GLU A 94 11.90 -13.68 -13.61
N LEU A 95 10.97 -14.18 -14.42
CA LEU A 95 9.55 -14.17 -14.17
C LEU A 95 9.01 -15.59 -14.15
N ASP A 96 8.16 -15.88 -13.17
CA ASP A 96 7.29 -17.05 -13.16
C ASP A 96 5.89 -16.64 -13.65
N PHE A 97 5.38 -17.34 -14.66
CA PHE A 97 4.05 -17.09 -15.24
C PHE A 97 2.94 -17.92 -14.59
N GLY A 98 3.27 -18.66 -13.50
CA GLY A 98 2.37 -19.63 -12.90
C GLY A 98 2.32 -20.95 -13.70
N MET A 99 1.90 -22.00 -13.01
CA MET A 99 1.78 -23.33 -13.63
C MET A 99 0.53 -23.33 -14.55
N SER A 100 0.74 -23.58 -15.82
CA SER A 100 -0.29 -24.22 -16.65
C SER A 100 -0.40 -25.68 -16.17
N GLU A 101 -1.60 -26.24 -16.04
CA GLU A 101 -1.85 -27.61 -15.58
C GLU A 101 -1.10 -28.70 -16.41
N THR A 102 -0.41 -28.32 -17.47
CA THR A 102 0.27 -29.21 -18.41
C THR A 102 1.76 -28.94 -18.64
N SER A 103 2.39 -27.98 -17.94
CA SER A 103 3.79 -27.60 -18.21
C SER A 103 4.57 -27.28 -16.94
N SER A 104 5.85 -27.68 -16.92
CA SER A 104 6.85 -27.22 -15.95
C SER A 104 6.89 -25.67 -15.92
N ALA A 105 7.14 -25.07 -14.73
CA ALA A 105 7.24 -23.63 -14.53
C ALA A 105 8.03 -22.97 -15.66
N GLN A 106 7.37 -22.13 -16.48
CA GLN A 106 8.02 -21.41 -17.57
C GLN A 106 8.66 -20.14 -16.99
N VAL A 107 9.95 -20.25 -16.69
CA VAL A 107 10.76 -19.09 -16.31
C VAL A 107 11.18 -18.34 -17.58
N ARG A 108 10.81 -17.08 -17.68
CA ARG A 108 11.24 -16.19 -18.73
C ARG A 108 12.21 -15.15 -18.21
N ARG A 109 13.29 -14.93 -18.96
CA ARG A 109 14.25 -13.85 -18.67
C ARG A 109 13.92 -12.61 -19.50
N ILE A 110 13.91 -11.45 -18.84
CA ILE A 110 13.84 -10.13 -19.49
C ILE A 110 15.17 -9.44 -19.24
N ARG A 111 15.94 -9.18 -20.30
CA ARG A 111 17.13 -8.35 -20.25
C ARG A 111 16.76 -6.88 -20.24
N TYR A 112 17.61 -6.05 -19.65
CA TYR A 112 17.39 -4.62 -19.59
C TYR A 112 18.72 -3.83 -19.71
N ASP A 113 18.61 -2.62 -20.24
CA ASP A 113 19.64 -1.59 -20.13
C ASP A 113 19.43 -0.74 -18.89
N TYR A 114 18.15 -0.52 -18.53
CA TYR A 114 17.74 0.20 -17.32
C TYR A 114 16.66 -0.59 -16.56
N LEU A 115 16.75 -0.56 -15.23
CA LEU A 115 15.79 -1.25 -14.36
C LEU A 115 15.16 -0.27 -13.37
N VAL A 116 13.84 -0.39 -13.15
CA VAL A 116 13.11 0.31 -12.10
C VAL A 116 12.46 -0.70 -11.18
N ILE A 117 12.89 -0.76 -9.92
CA ILE A 117 12.35 -1.62 -8.87
C ILE A 117 11.21 -0.87 -8.17
N ALA A 118 9.96 -1.32 -8.39
CA ALA A 118 8.73 -0.73 -7.84
C ALA A 118 7.76 -1.80 -7.32
N LEU A 119 8.30 -2.90 -6.75
CA LEU A 119 7.57 -4.10 -6.31
C LEU A 119 6.73 -3.91 -5.05
N GLY A 120 6.79 -2.71 -4.44
CA GLY A 120 6.05 -2.40 -3.23
C GLY A 120 6.55 -3.18 -2.00
N SER A 121 5.66 -3.38 -1.04
CA SER A 121 5.96 -3.97 0.26
C SER A 121 5.01 -5.11 0.60
N LYS A 122 5.38 -5.90 1.61
CA LYS A 122 4.59 -6.97 2.23
C LYS A 122 4.30 -6.58 3.69
N THR A 123 3.30 -7.21 4.30
CA THR A 123 3.05 -7.09 5.74
C THR A 123 4.26 -7.61 6.53
N ASN A 124 4.63 -6.88 7.57
CA ASN A 124 5.65 -7.30 8.52
C ASN A 124 4.97 -7.83 9.80
N PHE A 125 5.11 -9.11 10.05
CA PHE A 125 4.62 -9.74 11.28
C PHE A 125 5.64 -9.73 12.42
N TYR A 126 6.84 -9.16 12.19
CA TYR A 126 7.93 -9.03 13.18
C TYR A 126 8.30 -10.34 13.89
N GLN A 127 8.03 -11.49 13.29
CA GLN A 127 8.20 -12.83 13.89
C GLN A 127 7.43 -13.01 15.21
N ILE A 128 6.35 -12.23 15.40
CA ILE A 128 5.47 -12.35 16.57
C ILE A 128 4.79 -13.71 16.52
N PRO A 129 4.95 -14.57 17.57
CA PRO A 129 4.47 -15.94 17.57
C PRO A 129 2.97 -16.05 17.25
N GLY A 130 2.60 -16.91 16.32
CA GLY A 130 1.22 -17.17 15.92
C GLY A 130 0.53 -16.06 15.12
N LEU A 131 1.15 -14.88 14.98
CA LEU A 131 0.50 -13.75 14.32
C LEU A 131 0.30 -13.98 12.82
N GLU A 132 1.34 -14.43 12.12
CA GLU A 132 1.27 -14.70 10.68
C GLU A 132 0.32 -15.86 10.32
N GLN A 133 0.17 -16.84 11.22
CA GLN A 133 -0.70 -17.99 11.02
C GLN A 133 -2.17 -17.67 11.25
N HIS A 134 -2.49 -16.75 12.19
CA HIS A 134 -3.86 -16.58 12.69
C HIS A 134 -4.46 -15.21 12.42
N ALA A 135 -3.65 -14.17 12.13
CA ALA A 135 -4.17 -12.85 11.82
C ALA A 135 -4.47 -12.67 10.33
N PHE A 136 -5.48 -11.88 10.04
CA PHE A 136 -5.67 -11.30 8.71
C PHE A 136 -4.65 -10.17 8.51
N GLN A 137 -4.19 -10.02 7.28
CA GLN A 137 -3.46 -8.82 6.83
C GLN A 137 -4.34 -7.99 5.90
N LEU A 138 -3.94 -6.74 5.62
CA LEU A 138 -4.64 -5.87 4.68
C LEU A 138 -3.62 -5.22 3.73
N LYS A 139 -3.20 -5.96 2.69
CA LYS A 139 -2.18 -5.50 1.74
C LYS A 139 -2.56 -5.79 0.28
N LYS A 140 -3.45 -6.75 0.04
CA LYS A 140 -3.90 -7.16 -1.28
C LYS A 140 -5.42 -7.07 -1.39
N LEU A 141 -5.94 -7.13 -2.61
CA LEU A 141 -7.39 -7.17 -2.87
C LEU A 141 -8.04 -8.34 -2.14
N GLU A 142 -7.44 -9.53 -2.26
CA GLU A 142 -7.93 -10.77 -1.67
C GLU A 142 -7.96 -10.70 -0.13
N ASP A 143 -7.01 -9.97 0.49
CA ASP A 143 -7.00 -9.75 1.95
C ASP A 143 -8.26 -8.99 2.38
N SER A 144 -8.61 -7.92 1.66
CA SER A 144 -9.80 -7.12 1.97
C SER A 144 -11.10 -7.91 1.78
N GLU A 145 -11.19 -8.73 0.74
CA GLU A 145 -12.36 -9.60 0.51
C GLU A 145 -12.48 -10.67 1.59
N ARG A 146 -11.36 -11.29 1.97
CA ARG A 146 -11.35 -12.27 3.07
C ARG A 146 -11.81 -11.67 4.39
N ILE A 147 -11.38 -10.45 4.72
CA ILE A 147 -11.84 -9.74 5.93
C ILE A 147 -13.34 -9.49 5.85
N ARG A 148 -13.86 -9.00 4.73
CA ARG A 148 -15.28 -8.72 4.55
C ARG A 148 -16.15 -9.97 4.72
N ILE A 149 -15.81 -11.04 4.01
CA ILE A 149 -16.53 -12.31 4.08
C ILE A 149 -16.45 -12.92 5.48
N HIS A 150 -15.27 -12.86 6.11
CA HIS A 150 -15.08 -13.34 7.47
C HIS A 150 -15.92 -12.55 8.48
N THR A 151 -15.95 -11.22 8.38
CA THR A 151 -16.75 -10.37 9.27
C THR A 151 -18.24 -10.74 9.19
N GLU A 152 -18.80 -10.85 7.99
CA GLU A 152 -20.19 -11.25 7.79
C GLU A 152 -20.48 -12.66 8.36
N ARG A 153 -19.53 -13.61 8.16
CA ARG A 153 -19.61 -14.96 8.72
C ARG A 153 -19.62 -14.95 10.25
N MET A 154 -18.82 -14.09 10.90
CA MET A 154 -18.79 -14.00 12.36
C MET A 154 -20.13 -13.54 12.92
N PHE A 155 -20.78 -12.55 12.30
CA PHE A 155 -22.12 -12.12 12.66
C PHE A 155 -23.16 -13.24 12.45
N ALA A 156 -23.09 -13.94 11.32
CA ALA A 156 -24.02 -15.06 11.05
C ALA A 156 -23.90 -16.19 12.09
N ILE A 157 -22.68 -16.54 12.51
CA ILE A 157 -22.45 -17.55 13.54
C ILE A 157 -22.93 -17.04 14.90
N ALA A 158 -22.61 -15.80 15.26
CA ALA A 158 -23.01 -15.20 16.52
C ALA A 158 -24.54 -15.14 16.69
N ALA A 159 -25.28 -14.93 15.59
CA ALA A 159 -26.75 -14.89 15.63
C ALA A 159 -27.38 -16.21 16.13
N SER A 160 -26.74 -17.35 15.87
CA SER A 160 -27.22 -18.68 16.31
C SER A 160 -26.51 -19.23 17.56
N GLU A 161 -25.46 -18.58 18.04
CA GLU A 161 -24.69 -19.03 19.22
C GLU A 161 -25.41 -18.67 20.51
N THR A 162 -25.71 -19.68 21.32
CA THR A 162 -26.42 -19.54 22.62
C THR A 162 -25.48 -19.32 23.78
N ASN A 163 -24.23 -19.74 23.67
CA ASN A 163 -23.22 -19.50 24.69
C ASN A 163 -22.70 -18.06 24.59
N LEU A 164 -23.06 -17.23 25.55
CA LEU A 164 -22.73 -15.80 25.57
C LEU A 164 -21.22 -15.51 25.46
N ASN A 165 -20.38 -16.33 26.10
CA ASN A 165 -18.93 -16.14 26.03
C ASN A 165 -18.38 -16.42 24.63
N LYS A 166 -18.85 -17.51 23.99
CA LYS A 166 -18.47 -17.82 22.60
C LYS A 166 -19.03 -16.77 21.63
N ARG A 167 -20.29 -16.35 21.82
CA ARG A 167 -20.93 -15.31 21.03
C ARG A 167 -20.10 -14.01 21.08
N LYS A 168 -19.64 -13.62 22.26
CA LYS A 168 -18.76 -12.47 22.45
C LYS A 168 -17.43 -12.61 21.70
N GLU A 169 -16.83 -13.81 21.66
CA GLU A 169 -15.60 -14.05 20.87
C GLU A 169 -15.82 -13.85 19.38
N PHE A 170 -16.97 -14.23 18.81
CA PHE A 170 -17.30 -14.02 17.40
C PHE A 170 -17.52 -12.53 17.07
N LEU A 171 -18.11 -11.78 17.98
CA LEU A 171 -18.43 -10.35 17.79
C LEU A 171 -17.30 -9.41 18.22
N ARG A 172 -16.17 -9.94 18.69
CA ARG A 172 -15.00 -9.14 19.07
C ARG A 172 -13.98 -9.15 17.94
N PHE A 173 -13.66 -7.96 17.46
CA PHE A 173 -12.70 -7.71 16.40
C PHE A 173 -11.53 -6.92 16.94
N VAL A 174 -10.30 -7.38 16.67
CA VAL A 174 -9.08 -6.76 17.16
C VAL A 174 -8.24 -6.30 15.97
N ILE A 175 -7.77 -5.06 16.00
CA ILE A 175 -6.83 -4.51 15.02
C ILE A 175 -5.53 -4.18 15.74
N GLY A 176 -4.42 -4.68 15.22
CA GLY A 176 -3.07 -4.34 15.71
C GLY A 176 -2.39 -3.34 14.79
N GLY A 177 -2.06 -2.17 15.35
CA GLY A 177 -1.44 -1.03 14.68
C GLY A 177 -2.38 0.15 14.53
N GLY A 178 -2.05 1.26 15.22
CA GLY A 178 -2.80 2.53 15.25
C GLY A 178 -2.35 3.56 14.23
N GLY A 179 -1.70 3.12 13.14
CA GLY A 179 -1.40 3.98 12.00
C GLY A 179 -2.64 4.27 11.16
N LEU A 180 -2.44 4.96 10.01
CA LEU A 180 -3.51 5.37 9.08
C LEU A 180 -4.45 4.20 8.74
N THR A 181 -3.89 3.09 8.26
CA THR A 181 -4.68 1.93 7.81
C THR A 181 -5.50 1.30 8.92
N GLY A 182 -4.91 1.15 10.12
CA GLY A 182 -5.61 0.55 11.27
C GLY A 182 -6.76 1.41 11.75
N VAL A 183 -6.56 2.71 11.85
CA VAL A 183 -7.60 3.68 12.25
C VAL A 183 -8.74 3.73 11.24
N GLU A 184 -8.42 3.81 9.94
CA GLU A 184 -9.42 3.82 8.87
C GLU A 184 -10.24 2.52 8.85
N LEU A 185 -9.58 1.37 8.99
CA LEU A 185 -10.27 0.09 9.03
C LEU A 185 -11.15 -0.04 10.28
N ALA A 186 -10.63 0.35 11.47
CA ALA A 186 -11.38 0.25 12.73
C ALA A 186 -12.69 1.05 12.67
N THR A 187 -12.62 2.28 12.17
CA THR A 187 -13.79 3.17 12.09
C THR A 187 -14.79 2.74 11.02
N GLU A 188 -14.34 2.28 9.86
CA GLU A 188 -15.20 1.73 8.81
C GLU A 188 -15.89 0.43 9.25
N MET A 189 -15.18 -0.44 10.00
CA MET A 189 -15.77 -1.66 10.56
C MET A 189 -16.79 -1.34 11.64
N ALA A 190 -16.50 -0.41 12.56
CA ALA A 190 -17.42 0.00 13.60
C ALA A 190 -18.75 0.51 13.01
N GLU A 191 -18.71 1.39 12.01
CA GLU A 191 -19.92 1.84 11.30
C GLU A 191 -20.66 0.67 10.58
N ARG A 192 -19.90 -0.32 10.05
CA ARG A 192 -20.50 -1.47 9.38
C ARG A 192 -21.25 -2.38 10.36
N PHE A 193 -20.82 -2.44 11.63
CA PHE A 193 -21.45 -3.28 12.65
C PHE A 193 -22.91 -2.93 12.87
N ASP A 194 -23.31 -1.67 12.81
CA ASP A 194 -24.71 -1.26 12.95
C ASP A 194 -25.58 -1.96 11.90
N SER A 195 -25.17 -1.93 10.63
CA SER A 195 -25.93 -2.55 9.54
C SER A 195 -25.92 -4.07 9.61
N LEU A 196 -24.82 -4.70 10.07
CA LEU A 196 -24.77 -6.14 10.28
C LEU A 196 -25.61 -6.57 11.50
N SER A 197 -25.64 -5.78 12.56
CA SER A 197 -26.48 -6.02 13.72
C SER A 197 -27.97 -6.05 13.35
N VAL A 198 -28.41 -5.10 12.54
CA VAL A 198 -29.77 -5.12 11.98
C VAL A 198 -30.01 -6.35 11.11
N GLN A 199 -29.09 -6.66 10.20
CA GLN A 199 -29.22 -7.78 9.26
C GLN A 199 -29.31 -9.14 9.95
N TYR A 200 -28.55 -9.34 11.05
CA TYR A 200 -28.45 -10.61 11.76
C TYR A 200 -29.24 -10.65 13.07
N HIS A 201 -30.04 -9.62 13.36
CA HIS A 201 -30.83 -9.48 14.60
C HIS A 201 -29.99 -9.61 15.88
N ILE A 202 -28.82 -8.95 15.88
CA ILE A 202 -27.90 -8.85 17.01
C ILE A 202 -28.08 -7.47 17.67
N ASP A 203 -28.01 -7.43 18.99
CA ASP A 203 -28.01 -6.14 19.70
C ASP A 203 -26.79 -5.30 19.26
N PRO A 204 -26.99 -4.05 18.78
CA PRO A 204 -25.89 -3.18 18.37
C PRO A 204 -24.82 -2.93 19.45
N ALA A 205 -25.11 -3.18 20.72
CA ALA A 205 -24.18 -3.08 21.82
C ALA A 205 -23.24 -4.30 21.98
N GLU A 206 -23.50 -5.42 21.30
CA GLU A 206 -22.71 -6.64 21.43
C GLU A 206 -21.37 -6.64 20.65
N PRO A 207 -21.29 -6.11 19.41
CA PRO A 207 -20.05 -6.09 18.68
C PRO A 207 -19.01 -5.18 19.34
N GLU A 208 -17.79 -5.68 19.48
CA GLU A 208 -16.66 -4.94 20.07
C GLU A 208 -15.58 -4.71 19.01
N MET A 209 -15.16 -3.45 18.81
CA MET A 209 -14.00 -3.06 18.03
C MET A 209 -12.86 -2.63 18.94
N ILE A 210 -11.72 -3.29 18.87
CA ILE A 210 -10.54 -3.04 19.69
C ILE A 210 -9.36 -2.70 18.80
N LEU A 211 -8.72 -1.55 19.06
CA LEU A 211 -7.46 -1.14 18.43
C LEU A 211 -6.33 -1.21 19.46
N VAL A 212 -5.27 -1.96 19.13
CA VAL A 212 -4.07 -2.10 19.97
C VAL A 212 -2.88 -1.44 19.26
N GLU A 213 -2.25 -0.48 19.95
CA GLU A 213 -1.12 0.29 19.43
C GLU A 213 0.07 0.23 20.41
N LEU A 214 1.26 -0.04 19.87
CA LEU A 214 2.50 -0.12 20.64
C LEU A 214 2.93 1.25 21.18
N SER A 215 2.76 2.30 20.37
CA SER A 215 3.15 3.66 20.72
C SER A 215 2.20 4.27 21.77
N ASP A 216 2.61 5.40 22.34
CA ASP A 216 1.81 6.16 23.29
C ASP A 216 0.56 6.81 22.66
N ARG A 217 0.49 6.87 21.33
CA ARG A 217 -0.62 7.48 20.58
C ARG A 217 -0.85 6.80 19.24
N ILE A 218 -2.08 6.90 18.75
CA ILE A 218 -2.44 6.57 17.37
C ILE A 218 -2.05 7.73 16.42
N LEU A 219 -2.02 7.47 15.09
CA LEU A 219 -1.79 8.48 14.05
C LEU A 219 -0.57 9.36 14.34
N PRO A 220 0.64 8.80 14.50
CA PRO A 220 1.81 9.52 15.00
C PRO A 220 2.26 10.69 14.11
N SER A 221 1.86 10.70 12.84
CA SER A 221 2.13 11.76 11.86
C SER A 221 1.23 13.00 11.98
N LEU A 222 0.11 12.91 12.74
CA LEU A 222 -0.79 14.03 12.97
C LEU A 222 -0.41 14.80 14.24
N ASP A 223 -0.82 16.07 14.31
CA ASP A 223 -0.62 16.86 15.52
C ASP A 223 -1.50 16.40 16.70
N GLY A 224 -1.11 16.77 17.93
CA GLY A 224 -1.78 16.32 19.14
C GLY A 224 -3.27 16.65 19.20
N LYS A 225 -3.71 17.81 18.68
CA LYS A 225 -5.13 18.20 18.67
C LYS A 225 -5.93 17.32 17.69
N GLN A 226 -5.35 16.99 16.55
CA GLN A 226 -5.97 16.10 15.57
C GLN A 226 -6.05 14.68 16.11
N VAL A 227 -5.00 14.20 16.80
CA VAL A 227 -5.01 12.88 17.46
C VAL A 227 -6.08 12.81 18.54
N THR A 228 -6.16 13.80 19.46
CA THR A 228 -7.19 13.84 20.52
C THR A 228 -8.60 13.75 19.93
N ARG A 229 -8.89 14.57 18.92
CA ARG A 229 -10.21 14.56 18.26
C ARG A 229 -10.49 13.25 17.52
N SER A 230 -9.45 12.60 16.97
CA SER A 230 -9.61 11.29 16.34
C SER A 230 -9.96 10.22 17.37
N VAL A 231 -9.31 10.25 18.55
CA VAL A 231 -9.61 9.34 19.66
C VAL A 231 -11.05 9.54 20.14
N GLU A 232 -11.47 10.79 20.36
CA GLU A 232 -12.85 11.12 20.75
C GLU A 232 -13.88 10.60 19.74
N ALA A 233 -13.64 10.82 18.44
CA ALA A 233 -14.51 10.35 17.37
C ALA A 233 -14.58 8.81 17.32
N MET A 234 -13.44 8.13 17.43
CA MET A 234 -13.39 6.66 17.45
C MET A 234 -14.10 6.07 18.67
N GLN A 235 -13.91 6.67 19.85
CA GLN A 235 -14.60 6.25 21.08
C GLN A 235 -16.12 6.45 20.97
N ALA A 236 -16.56 7.56 20.37
CA ALA A 236 -17.98 7.78 20.07
C ALA A 236 -18.58 6.74 19.10
N MET A 237 -17.76 6.12 18.26
CA MET A 237 -18.13 4.98 17.40
C MET A 237 -18.02 3.61 18.11
N GLY A 238 -17.72 3.58 19.43
CA GLY A 238 -17.58 2.35 20.19
C GLY A 238 -16.20 1.65 20.05
N VAL A 239 -15.19 2.30 19.44
CA VAL A 239 -13.85 1.72 19.30
C VAL A 239 -13.08 1.86 20.62
N GLN A 240 -12.65 0.73 21.19
CA GLN A 240 -11.78 0.68 22.35
C GLN A 240 -10.32 0.80 21.89
N ILE A 241 -9.56 1.76 22.44
CA ILE A 241 -8.18 2.04 22.01
C ILE A 241 -7.23 1.74 23.17
N PHE A 242 -6.26 0.85 22.93
CA PHE A 242 -5.19 0.52 23.87
C PHE A 242 -3.85 0.97 23.27
N THR A 243 -3.36 2.13 23.70
CA THR A 243 -2.00 2.62 23.43
C THR A 243 -1.01 2.06 24.46
N ASN A 244 0.31 2.25 24.21
CA ASN A 244 1.38 1.66 25.03
C ASN A 244 1.19 0.14 25.24
N THR A 245 0.60 -0.54 24.26
CA THR A 245 0.22 -1.95 24.36
C THR A 245 0.82 -2.75 23.23
N ARG A 246 1.70 -3.68 23.56
CA ARG A 246 2.35 -4.57 22.61
C ARG A 246 1.51 -5.82 22.36
N VAL A 247 1.33 -6.20 21.11
CA VAL A 247 0.89 -7.54 20.73
C VAL A 247 2.10 -8.47 20.81
N ASN A 248 2.06 -9.45 21.71
CA ASN A 248 3.15 -10.38 21.97
C ASN A 248 3.00 -11.72 21.21
N GLY A 249 1.80 -12.01 20.74
CA GLY A 249 1.50 -13.25 20.00
C GLY A 249 0.02 -13.46 19.78
N MET A 250 -0.25 -14.56 19.10
CA MET A 250 -1.57 -15.17 19.03
C MET A 250 -1.48 -16.63 19.46
N ARG A 251 -2.43 -17.08 20.26
CA ARG A 251 -2.50 -18.45 20.72
C ARG A 251 -3.84 -19.07 20.30
N ALA A 252 -3.76 -20.21 19.65
CA ALA A 252 -4.89 -21.06 19.33
C ALA A 252 -4.84 -22.33 20.21
N GLU A 253 -5.75 -22.45 21.17
CA GLU A 253 -5.78 -23.57 22.11
C GLU A 253 -7.22 -23.98 22.38
N ASN A 254 -7.51 -25.30 22.35
CA ASN A 254 -8.82 -25.86 22.60
C ASN A 254 -9.96 -25.22 21.78
N GLY A 255 -9.69 -24.84 20.51
CA GLY A 255 -10.65 -24.19 19.64
C GLY A 255 -10.91 -22.72 19.98
N ARG A 256 -10.14 -22.13 20.88
CA ARG A 256 -10.17 -20.71 21.26
C ARG A 256 -8.98 -19.98 20.68
N LEU A 257 -9.19 -18.79 20.19
CA LEU A 257 -8.14 -17.91 19.68
C LEU A 257 -8.01 -16.71 20.62
N GLU A 258 -6.78 -16.36 20.97
CA GLU A 258 -6.49 -15.24 21.88
C GLU A 258 -5.35 -14.39 21.33
N VAL A 259 -5.50 -13.07 21.42
CA VAL A 259 -4.42 -12.10 21.20
C VAL A 259 -3.71 -11.85 22.52
N LEU A 260 -2.44 -12.23 22.60
CA LEU A 260 -1.59 -11.99 23.75
C LEU A 260 -1.05 -10.56 23.69
N ARG A 261 -1.22 -9.79 24.77
CA ARG A 261 -0.79 -8.39 24.84
C ARG A 261 -0.10 -8.06 26.15
N SER A 262 0.65 -6.98 26.17
CA SER A 262 1.28 -6.43 27.38
C SER A 262 1.33 -4.90 27.29
N PRO A 263 0.85 -4.17 28.32
CA PRO A 263 0.15 -4.70 29.50
C PRO A 263 -1.26 -5.20 29.18
N GLY A 264 -1.79 -6.04 30.07
CA GLY A 264 -3.19 -6.49 30.05
C GLY A 264 -3.37 -7.98 29.80
N GLU A 265 -4.59 -8.43 30.05
CA GLU A 265 -5.00 -9.82 29.86
C GLU A 265 -5.11 -10.16 28.37
N PRO A 266 -4.96 -11.46 27.98
CA PRO A 266 -5.25 -11.92 26.65
C PRO A 266 -6.65 -11.55 26.19
N ILE A 267 -6.81 -11.21 24.91
CA ILE A 267 -8.10 -10.86 24.32
C ILE A 267 -8.63 -12.07 23.55
N PRO A 268 -9.64 -12.78 24.05
CA PRO A 268 -10.31 -13.84 23.29
C PRO A 268 -11.06 -13.23 22.10
N THR A 269 -10.80 -13.73 20.88
CA THR A 269 -11.43 -13.23 19.66
C THR A 269 -11.41 -14.31 18.58
N ARG A 270 -12.19 -14.14 17.53
CA ARG A 270 -12.10 -14.92 16.28
C ARG A 270 -11.52 -14.09 15.13
N THR A 271 -11.24 -12.81 15.39
CA THR A 271 -10.79 -11.88 14.35
C THR A 271 -9.68 -10.99 14.86
N MET A 272 -8.47 -11.21 14.36
CA MET A 272 -7.33 -10.32 14.50
C MET A 272 -6.90 -9.85 13.12
N ILE A 273 -6.79 -8.53 12.92
CA ILE A 273 -6.29 -7.93 11.69
C ILE A 273 -5.01 -7.17 12.01
N TRP A 274 -3.92 -7.50 11.33
CA TRP A 274 -2.62 -6.89 11.55
C TRP A 274 -2.30 -5.83 10.50
N THR A 275 -2.14 -4.59 10.97
CA THR A 275 -1.76 -3.42 10.19
C THR A 275 -0.47 -2.76 10.72
N GLY A 276 0.25 -3.46 11.61
CA GLY A 276 1.35 -2.92 12.42
C GLY A 276 2.68 -2.68 11.70
N GLY A 277 2.75 -2.83 10.39
CA GLY A 277 3.95 -2.47 9.64
C GLY A 277 4.15 -3.22 8.34
N ILE A 278 5.17 -2.76 7.60
CA ILE A 278 5.55 -3.32 6.30
C ILE A 278 7.01 -3.74 6.28
N ARG A 279 7.36 -4.64 5.38
CA ARG A 279 8.74 -5.01 5.01
C ARG A 279 8.87 -5.20 3.51
N ILE A 280 10.06 -5.04 3.01
CA ILE A 280 10.36 -5.30 1.59
C ILE A 280 10.61 -6.80 1.38
N SER A 281 10.36 -7.27 0.17
CA SER A 281 10.58 -8.67 -0.19
C SER A 281 12.06 -9.05 -0.09
N ASP A 282 12.37 -10.24 0.45
CA ASP A 282 13.72 -10.80 0.46
C ASP A 282 14.33 -10.99 -0.94
N LEU A 283 13.50 -11.00 -1.98
CA LEU A 283 13.94 -10.99 -3.37
C LEU A 283 14.92 -9.85 -3.66
N ILE A 284 14.63 -8.66 -3.14
CA ILE A 284 15.49 -7.48 -3.32
C ILE A 284 16.83 -7.66 -2.60
N ARG A 285 16.80 -8.14 -1.36
CA ARG A 285 18.04 -8.43 -0.62
C ARG A 285 18.90 -9.47 -1.34
N ARG A 286 18.27 -10.52 -1.93
CA ARG A 286 18.98 -11.55 -2.70
C ARG A 286 19.53 -11.05 -4.03
N SER A 287 19.10 -9.91 -4.55
CA SER A 287 19.66 -9.32 -5.78
C SER A 287 21.07 -8.73 -5.60
N GLY A 288 21.55 -8.61 -4.36
CA GLY A 288 22.84 -7.95 -4.07
C GLY A 288 22.74 -6.44 -3.85
N ALA A 289 21.57 -5.82 -4.03
CA ALA A 289 21.38 -4.42 -3.72
C ALA A 289 21.60 -4.13 -2.22
N GLU A 290 22.31 -3.06 -1.89
CA GLU A 290 22.48 -2.60 -0.51
C GLU A 290 21.11 -2.19 0.06
N THR A 291 20.76 -2.75 1.24
CA THR A 291 19.48 -2.48 1.89
C THR A 291 19.66 -1.94 3.30
N GLY A 292 18.78 -1.02 3.69
CA GLY A 292 18.70 -0.46 5.03
C GLY A 292 17.47 -0.97 5.81
N PRO A 293 16.93 -0.17 6.73
CA PRO A 293 15.77 -0.54 7.54
C PRO A 293 14.59 -1.06 6.71
N GLN A 294 13.88 -2.05 7.24
CA GLN A 294 12.75 -2.73 6.60
C GLN A 294 13.10 -3.43 5.26
N GLY A 295 14.39 -3.57 4.91
CA GLY A 295 14.85 -4.11 3.63
C GLY A 295 14.76 -3.15 2.45
N ARG A 296 14.57 -1.85 2.69
CA ARG A 296 14.51 -0.82 1.64
C ARG A 296 15.88 -0.62 1.00
N VAL A 297 15.89 -0.46 -0.32
CA VAL A 297 17.11 -0.28 -1.13
C VAL A 297 17.72 1.10 -0.87
N VAL A 298 19.01 1.14 -0.58
CA VAL A 298 19.76 2.39 -0.44
C VAL A 298 19.90 3.05 -1.81
N VAL A 299 19.37 4.26 -1.94
CA VAL A 299 19.41 5.05 -3.17
C VAL A 299 20.08 6.40 -2.93
N ASN A 300 20.65 6.96 -4.01
CA ASN A 300 21.16 8.33 -3.98
C ASN A 300 20.02 9.36 -4.20
N GLU A 301 20.39 10.64 -4.26
CA GLU A 301 19.45 11.76 -4.48
C GLU A 301 18.70 11.70 -5.83
N PHE A 302 19.14 10.88 -6.77
CA PHE A 302 18.48 10.65 -8.06
C PHE A 302 17.60 9.40 -8.09
N LEU A 303 17.45 8.71 -6.94
CA LEU A 303 16.76 7.43 -6.76
C LEU A 303 17.48 6.24 -7.43
N ARG A 304 18.77 6.38 -7.73
CA ARG A 304 19.60 5.31 -8.30
C ARG A 304 20.14 4.42 -7.19
N VAL A 305 20.13 3.13 -7.44
CA VAL A 305 20.67 2.13 -6.52
C VAL A 305 22.19 2.28 -6.44
N LYS A 306 22.72 2.24 -5.23
CA LYS A 306 24.17 2.34 -4.99
C LYS A 306 24.90 1.23 -5.73
N HIS A 307 26.00 1.55 -6.39
CA HIS A 307 26.81 0.69 -7.25
C HIS A 307 26.19 0.25 -8.59
N TYR A 308 24.88 0.50 -8.83
CA TYR A 308 24.17 0.13 -10.05
C TYR A 308 23.57 1.39 -10.71
N PRO A 309 24.37 2.12 -11.50
CA PRO A 309 23.94 3.41 -12.06
C PRO A 309 22.78 3.32 -13.05
N GLU A 310 22.49 2.17 -13.60
CA GLU A 310 21.37 1.88 -14.50
C GLU A 310 20.10 1.42 -13.75
N VAL A 311 20.18 1.22 -12.43
CA VAL A 311 19.09 0.70 -11.61
C VAL A 311 18.52 1.77 -10.70
N PHE A 312 17.20 1.90 -10.70
CA PHE A 312 16.42 2.77 -9.82
C PHE A 312 15.56 1.95 -8.86
N ALA A 313 15.36 2.46 -7.65
CA ALA A 313 14.33 1.92 -6.76
C ALA A 313 13.39 3.06 -6.35
N ILE A 314 12.06 2.78 -6.32
CA ILE A 314 11.01 3.78 -6.07
C ILE A 314 9.90 3.23 -5.19
N GLY A 315 9.10 4.14 -4.63
CA GLY A 315 8.00 3.81 -3.72
C GLY A 315 8.51 3.18 -2.44
N ASP A 316 7.81 2.17 -1.96
CA ASP A 316 8.17 1.47 -0.72
C ASP A 316 9.56 0.83 -0.80
N ASN A 317 10.03 0.48 -1.99
CA ASN A 317 11.33 -0.16 -2.19
C ASN A 317 12.53 0.78 -1.92
N ALA A 318 12.38 2.09 -2.10
CA ALA A 318 13.49 3.04 -1.99
C ALA A 318 13.69 3.56 -0.57
N LEU A 319 14.89 3.48 -0.02
CA LEU A 319 15.31 4.22 1.17
C LEU A 319 15.79 5.60 0.71
N ALA A 320 14.84 6.45 0.33
CA ALA A 320 15.12 7.83 -0.08
C ALA A 320 15.20 8.75 1.14
N ILE A 321 16.18 9.66 1.13
CA ILE A 321 16.36 10.68 2.17
C ILE A 321 15.81 12.02 1.66
N ASN A 322 15.10 12.73 2.52
CA ASN A 322 14.62 14.06 2.25
C ASN A 322 15.77 15.08 2.48
N PRO A 323 16.26 15.79 1.46
CA PRO A 323 17.41 16.68 1.59
C PRO A 323 17.14 17.94 2.43
N HIS A 324 15.90 18.18 2.86
CA HIS A 324 15.57 19.35 3.69
C HIS A 324 15.72 19.10 5.20
N ASN A 325 15.60 17.83 5.65
CA ASN A 325 15.62 17.51 7.08
C ASN A 325 16.41 16.22 7.39
N ASP A 326 17.07 15.63 6.40
CA ASP A 326 17.82 14.37 6.49
C ASP A 326 17.02 13.17 7.01
N GLU A 327 15.70 13.25 6.97
CA GLU A 327 14.81 12.16 7.38
C GLU A 327 14.49 11.20 6.22
N VAL A 328 14.20 9.97 6.59
CA VAL A 328 13.73 8.98 5.62
C VAL A 328 12.35 9.37 5.10
N VAL A 329 12.20 9.41 3.78
CA VAL A 329 10.89 9.65 3.15
C VAL A 329 9.94 8.49 3.48
N PRO A 330 8.75 8.77 4.05
CA PRO A 330 7.78 7.74 4.40
C PRO A 330 7.27 6.94 3.19
N THR A 331 6.85 5.72 3.44
CA THR A 331 6.17 4.88 2.44
C THR A 331 4.72 5.33 2.28
N ALA A 332 4.45 6.11 1.24
CA ALA A 332 3.10 6.58 0.93
C ALA A 332 2.91 6.77 -0.58
N ALA A 333 1.70 6.60 -1.05
CA ALA A 333 1.33 6.71 -2.46
C ALA A 333 1.77 8.03 -3.10
N GLN A 334 1.64 9.16 -2.39
CA GLN A 334 2.05 10.48 -2.87
C GLN A 334 3.54 10.55 -3.22
N PHE A 335 4.41 9.91 -2.44
CA PHE A 335 5.85 9.89 -2.71
C PHE A 335 6.19 8.89 -3.81
N ALA A 336 5.54 7.74 -3.83
CA ALA A 336 5.72 6.76 -4.90
C ALA A 336 5.39 7.35 -6.28
N LEU A 337 4.31 8.12 -6.40
CA LEU A 337 3.94 8.84 -7.64
C LEU A 337 5.02 9.85 -8.06
N GLN A 338 5.49 10.68 -7.14
CA GLN A 338 6.53 11.68 -7.41
C GLN A 338 7.84 11.02 -7.84
N GLN A 339 8.23 9.94 -7.16
CA GLN A 339 9.42 9.16 -7.49
C GLN A 339 9.31 8.51 -8.85
N GLY A 340 8.15 7.94 -9.21
CA GLY A 340 7.92 7.37 -10.52
C GLY A 340 8.04 8.38 -11.65
N TYR A 341 7.43 9.56 -11.52
CA TYR A 341 7.55 10.64 -12.50
C TYR A 341 9.01 11.15 -12.63
N LEU A 342 9.70 11.36 -11.50
CA LEU A 342 11.09 11.80 -11.53
C LEU A 342 12.00 10.76 -12.17
N THR A 343 11.81 9.47 -11.86
CA THR A 343 12.61 8.39 -12.43
C THR A 343 12.41 8.31 -13.94
N ALA A 344 11.18 8.47 -14.43
CA ALA A 344 10.93 8.55 -15.87
C ALA A 344 11.68 9.73 -16.52
N ASP A 345 11.64 10.92 -15.90
CA ASP A 345 12.38 12.08 -16.38
C ASP A 345 13.89 11.86 -16.34
N ASN A 346 14.40 11.22 -15.29
CA ASN A 346 15.83 10.95 -15.14
C ASN A 346 16.31 9.86 -16.12
N LEU A 347 15.51 8.84 -16.40
CA LEU A 347 15.81 7.86 -17.46
C LEU A 347 15.91 8.53 -18.81
N ASN A 348 14.94 9.41 -19.16
CA ASN A 348 15.01 10.18 -20.40
C ASN A 348 16.28 11.06 -20.46
N ARG A 349 16.67 11.69 -19.33
CA ARG A 349 17.89 12.50 -19.27
C ARG A 349 19.17 11.68 -19.38
N LEU A 350 19.20 10.46 -18.83
CA LEU A 350 20.32 9.53 -18.98
C LEU A 350 20.51 9.12 -20.44
N ILE A 351 19.43 8.73 -21.12
CA ILE A 351 19.45 8.32 -22.52
C ILE A 351 19.92 9.48 -23.42
N ASP A 352 19.53 10.71 -23.10
CA ASP A 352 19.94 11.91 -23.81
C ASP A 352 21.28 12.50 -23.31
N ALA A 353 22.03 11.79 -22.45
CA ALA A 353 23.28 12.25 -21.84
C ALA A 353 23.16 13.61 -21.13
N ARG A 354 22.02 13.93 -20.51
CA ARG A 354 21.74 15.17 -19.76
C ARG A 354 21.92 14.95 -18.26
N ALA A 355 22.23 16.01 -17.52
CA ALA A 355 22.32 15.98 -16.04
C ALA A 355 21.00 15.58 -15.39
N LEU A 356 21.07 14.70 -14.37
CA LEU A 356 19.91 14.21 -13.63
C LEU A 356 19.31 15.29 -12.72
N LYS A 357 18.06 15.13 -12.36
CA LYS A 357 17.36 15.98 -11.39
C LYS A 357 17.30 15.26 -10.04
N PRO A 358 17.67 15.91 -8.92
CA PRO A 358 17.57 15.32 -7.61
C PRO A 358 16.11 15.19 -7.17
N TYR A 359 15.83 14.17 -6.36
CA TYR A 359 14.54 13.98 -5.71
C TYR A 359 14.36 14.98 -4.57
N ARG A 360 13.29 15.74 -4.64
CA ARG A 360 12.86 16.67 -3.60
C ARG A 360 11.41 16.36 -3.26
N PRO A 361 11.14 15.61 -2.17
CA PRO A 361 9.79 15.20 -1.83
C PRO A 361 8.94 16.43 -1.49
N LYS A 362 7.74 16.47 -2.06
CA LYS A 362 6.72 17.44 -1.72
C LYS A 362 5.64 16.77 -0.90
N VAL A 363 5.48 17.18 0.34
CA VAL A 363 4.40 16.69 1.20
C VAL A 363 3.14 17.47 0.84
N LEU A 364 2.17 16.79 0.24
CA LEU A 364 0.92 17.43 -0.21
C LEU A 364 -0.12 17.49 0.91
N GLY A 365 0.05 16.68 1.93
CA GLY A 365 -0.88 16.58 3.06
C GLY A 365 -1.06 15.13 3.50
N GLU A 366 -1.86 14.97 4.52
CA GLU A 366 -2.27 13.67 5.06
C GLU A 366 -3.73 13.72 5.46
N VAL A 367 -4.53 12.75 5.03
CA VAL A 367 -5.96 12.68 5.28
C VAL A 367 -6.32 11.26 5.68
N VAL A 368 -6.94 11.13 6.84
CA VAL A 368 -7.41 9.88 7.43
C VAL A 368 -8.93 9.90 7.52
N SER A 369 -9.61 8.92 6.99
CA SER A 369 -11.04 8.77 7.20
C SER A 369 -11.33 8.18 8.58
N LEU A 370 -12.35 8.71 9.23
CA LEU A 370 -12.95 8.19 10.45
C LEU A 370 -14.39 7.78 10.09
N GLY A 371 -14.53 6.57 9.53
CA GLY A 371 -15.76 6.14 8.91
C GLY A 371 -16.05 6.88 7.60
N ARG A 372 -17.32 6.84 7.15
CA ARG A 372 -17.74 7.37 5.84
C ARG A 372 -17.87 8.89 5.78
N HIS A 373 -18.16 9.50 6.91
CA HIS A 373 -18.62 10.88 6.96
C HIS A 373 -17.63 11.86 7.58
N LEU A 374 -16.63 11.36 8.27
CA LEU A 374 -15.65 12.19 8.97
C LEU A 374 -14.25 11.90 8.41
N ALA A 375 -13.42 12.94 8.31
CA ALA A 375 -11.99 12.76 8.09
C ALA A 375 -11.21 13.82 8.84
N VAL A 376 -10.02 13.43 9.30
CA VAL A 376 -9.05 14.28 9.97
C VAL A 376 -7.80 14.38 9.11
N GLY A 377 -7.13 15.51 9.16
CA GLY A 377 -5.88 15.67 8.45
C GLY A 377 -5.52 17.11 8.15
N TRP A 378 -4.58 17.25 7.23
CA TRP A 378 -4.14 18.54 6.74
C TRP A 378 -3.76 18.46 5.26
N ALA A 379 -3.84 19.59 4.56
CA ALA A 379 -3.36 19.75 3.20
C ALA A 379 -2.44 20.97 3.09
N ALA A 380 -1.35 20.82 2.33
CA ALA A 380 -0.47 21.93 2.02
C ALA A 380 -1.16 22.91 1.06
N LEU A 381 -1.13 24.19 1.41
CA LEU A 381 -1.62 25.29 0.55
C LEU A 381 -0.45 25.87 -0.28
N PRO A 382 -0.73 26.46 -1.45
CA PRO A 382 0.32 27.01 -2.34
C PRO A 382 1.21 28.08 -1.69
N VAL A 383 0.75 28.71 -0.60
CA VAL A 383 1.44 29.84 0.08
C VAL A 383 2.22 29.37 1.33
N GLY A 384 2.53 28.06 1.45
CA GLY A 384 3.31 27.54 2.57
C GLY A 384 2.54 27.30 3.87
N ASN A 385 1.24 27.62 3.92
CA ASN A 385 0.38 27.33 5.05
C ASN A 385 -0.22 25.93 4.94
N GLN A 386 -0.59 25.36 6.12
CA GLN A 386 -1.29 24.10 6.21
C GLN A 386 -2.77 24.35 6.55
N PHE A 387 -3.67 23.80 5.76
CA PHE A 387 -5.10 23.76 6.10
C PHE A 387 -5.38 22.48 6.87
N ARG A 388 -5.73 22.61 8.15
CA ARG A 388 -6.05 21.49 9.03
C ARG A 388 -7.56 21.37 9.19
N PHE A 389 -8.05 20.14 9.18
CA PHE A 389 -9.49 19.89 9.27
C PHE A 389 -9.80 18.64 10.08
N LEU A 390 -10.96 18.66 10.70
CA LEU A 390 -11.73 17.51 11.15
C LEU A 390 -13.17 17.81 10.79
N SER A 391 -13.69 17.25 9.70
CA SER A 391 -15.05 17.56 9.26
C SER A 391 -15.53 16.63 8.14
N PHE A 392 -16.83 16.72 7.85
CA PHE A 392 -17.43 16.15 6.64
C PHE A 392 -16.75 16.66 5.34
N LEU A 393 -16.32 17.92 5.30
CA LEU A 393 -15.52 18.46 4.17
C LEU A 393 -14.22 17.69 3.97
N GLY A 394 -13.61 17.16 5.05
CA GLY A 394 -12.43 16.30 4.97
C GLY A 394 -12.70 15.01 4.19
N SER A 395 -13.85 14.38 4.37
CA SER A 395 -14.23 13.16 3.63
C SER A 395 -14.41 13.44 2.14
N LEU A 396 -15.00 14.56 1.77
CA LEU A 396 -15.09 15.02 0.37
C LEU A 396 -13.70 15.29 -0.21
N MET A 397 -12.81 15.90 0.56
CA MET A 397 -11.43 16.18 0.17
C MET A 397 -10.63 14.89 -0.04
N LYS A 398 -10.80 13.88 0.81
CA LYS A 398 -10.18 12.56 0.62
C LYS A 398 -10.66 11.90 -0.67
N ARG A 399 -11.96 11.95 -0.97
CA ARG A 399 -12.51 11.48 -2.24
C ARG A 399 -11.91 12.23 -3.42
N ALA A 400 -11.85 13.56 -3.35
CA ALA A 400 -11.25 14.39 -4.39
C ALA A 400 -9.76 14.08 -4.62
N ILE A 401 -8.99 13.80 -3.57
CA ILE A 401 -7.58 13.37 -3.68
C ILE A 401 -7.47 12.01 -4.39
N SER A 402 -8.32 11.05 -4.03
CA SER A 402 -8.37 9.74 -4.69
C SER A 402 -8.80 9.87 -6.16
N GLU A 403 -9.82 10.66 -6.44
CA GLU A 403 -10.28 10.95 -7.80
C GLU A 403 -9.25 11.73 -8.61
N ARG A 404 -8.50 12.65 -7.98
CA ARG A 404 -7.39 13.37 -8.64
C ARG A 404 -6.32 12.39 -9.12
N HIS A 405 -5.97 11.37 -8.35
CA HIS A 405 -5.04 10.34 -8.81
C HIS A 405 -5.57 9.66 -10.07
N LEU A 406 -6.85 9.26 -10.07
CA LEU A 406 -7.51 8.68 -11.24
C LEU A 406 -7.54 9.64 -12.43
N LEU A 407 -7.82 10.91 -12.18
CA LEU A 407 -7.81 11.97 -13.21
C LEU A 407 -6.41 12.20 -13.78
N LEU A 408 -5.35 12.15 -12.96
CA LEU A 408 -3.97 12.28 -13.42
C LEU A 408 -3.59 11.11 -14.33
N LEU A 409 -3.94 9.89 -13.95
CA LEU A 409 -3.72 8.71 -14.79
C LEU A 409 -4.54 8.78 -16.08
N TRP A 410 -5.77 9.30 -16.02
CA TRP A 410 -6.62 9.51 -17.19
C TRP A 410 -6.11 10.62 -18.12
N LYS A 411 -5.59 11.74 -17.57
CA LYS A 411 -4.94 12.83 -18.33
C LYS A 411 -3.71 12.34 -19.07
N GLU A 412 -2.88 11.51 -18.44
CA GLU A 412 -1.72 10.88 -19.07
C GLU A 412 -2.15 9.99 -20.25
N ARG A 413 -3.37 9.45 -20.24
CA ARG A 413 -3.97 8.71 -21.35
C ARG A 413 -4.36 9.61 -22.52
N GLN A 414 -4.84 10.83 -22.28
CA GLN A 414 -5.47 11.69 -23.29
C GLN A 414 -4.54 12.71 -23.97
N ASN A 415 -3.22 12.67 -23.75
CA ASN A 415 -2.26 13.62 -24.35
C ASN A 415 -2.38 15.08 -23.90
N TRP A 416 -2.87 15.34 -22.72
CA TRP A 416 -3.01 16.72 -22.27
C TRP A 416 -1.66 17.29 -21.82
N THR A 417 -1.19 18.33 -22.54
CA THR A 417 0.08 19.05 -22.34
C THR A 417 0.00 20.11 -21.24
N GLY A 418 -0.70 19.87 -20.16
CA GLY A 418 -0.74 20.79 -19.03
C GLY A 418 0.55 20.67 -18.17
N HIS A 419 1.38 21.71 -18.15
CA HIS A 419 2.46 21.88 -17.18
C HIS A 419 1.87 22.06 -15.78
N TRP A 420 2.43 21.33 -14.79
CA TRP A 420 2.16 21.54 -13.36
C TRP A 420 3.42 22.03 -12.66
#